data_16fb7338ad48a3d6c3baae6dde5e661c
#
_entry.id   16fb7338ad48a3d6c3baae6dde5e661c
#
_cell.length_a   1.000
_cell.length_b   1.000
_cell.length_c   1.000
_cell.angle_alpha   90.00
_cell.angle_beta   90.00
_cell.angle_gamma   90.00
#
_symmetry.space_group_name_H-M   'P 1'
#
loop_
_entity.id
_entity.type
_entity.pdbx_description
1 polymer ?
#
loop_
_entity_poly.entity_id
_entity_poly.type
_entity_poly.pdbx_seq_one_letter_code
_entity_poly.pdbx_strand_id
1 'polypeptide(L)'
;LDNPHHFGFCYTQLTDVEQEQNGLYTYDRKPKFDVKRLHAITSRTAACETEQVAEPPASVHTWRVLVGGVPDQGIAKNWLYTFDEPAGDWNKPEFDDSAWKSGLGGFGSKGGWEWAVRTPWTTSDIWMRQTFEYDGKPFDSAMLVAHYDNKTEVYINGKRVWHGTGWNDRYSGFDVTKTIKGV
;
A
#
# COMPACT_ATOMS: atom_id res chain seq x y z
N LEU A 1 -24.39 -5.46 15.73
CA LEU A 1 -24.68 -6.89 15.59
C LEU A 1 -25.67 -7.20 14.44
N ASP A 2 -26.36 -6.19 13.91
CA ASP A 2 -27.37 -6.37 12.86
C ASP A 2 -26.79 -6.29 11.42
N ASN A 3 -25.49 -6.07 11.28
CA ASN A 3 -24.79 -6.06 10.00
C ASN A 3 -23.96 -7.34 9.86
N PRO A 4 -24.21 -8.19 8.83
CA PRO A 4 -23.53 -9.47 8.66
C PRO A 4 -22.03 -9.35 8.33
N HIS A 5 -21.57 -8.14 7.96
CA HIS A 5 -20.15 -7.87 7.74
C HIS A 5 -19.40 -7.43 9.01
N HIS A 6 -20.08 -7.29 10.13
CA HIS A 6 -19.46 -6.98 11.41
C HIS A 6 -19.26 -8.25 12.25
N PHE A 7 -18.02 -8.69 12.38
CA PHE A 7 -17.64 -9.92 13.09
C PHE A 7 -17.44 -9.70 14.60
N GLY A 8 -17.52 -8.46 15.07
CA GLY A 8 -17.39 -8.13 16.47
C GLY A 8 -17.13 -6.63 16.67
N PHE A 9 -17.04 -6.26 17.94
CA PHE A 9 -16.62 -4.92 18.34
C PHE A 9 -15.79 -5.02 19.63
N CYS A 10 -14.93 -4.05 19.82
CA CYS A 10 -14.20 -3.86 21.06
C CYS A 10 -14.61 -2.50 21.64
N TYR A 11 -15.08 -2.51 22.88
CA TYR A 11 -15.43 -1.27 23.57
C TYR A 11 -14.36 -0.94 24.61
N THR A 12 -13.79 0.21 24.51
CA THR A 12 -12.86 0.78 25.50
C THR A 12 -13.59 1.85 26.28
N GLN A 13 -13.87 1.63 27.54
CA GLN A 13 -13.33 0.60 28.43
C GLN A 13 -14.42 0.07 29.37
N LEU A 14 -14.10 -1.00 30.14
CA LEU A 14 -15.08 -1.59 31.06
C LEU A 14 -15.34 -0.70 32.29
N THR A 15 -14.29 -0.13 32.89
CA THR A 15 -14.36 0.75 34.04
C THR A 15 -13.65 2.07 33.77
N ASP A 16 -14.13 3.15 34.37
CA ASP A 16 -13.41 4.42 34.35
C ASP A 16 -12.00 4.28 34.97
N VAL A 17 -11.03 4.99 34.44
CA VAL A 17 -9.65 5.04 34.93
C VAL A 17 -9.23 6.49 35.06
N GLU A 18 -9.02 6.95 36.29
CA GLU A 18 -8.61 8.33 36.60
C GLU A 18 -9.46 9.40 35.88
N GLN A 19 -8.87 10.11 34.90
CA GLN A 19 -9.57 11.16 34.14
C GLN A 19 -10.42 10.61 32.97
N GLU A 20 -10.21 9.37 32.57
CA GLU A 20 -10.98 8.72 31.53
C GLU A 20 -12.29 8.18 32.07
N GLN A 21 -13.39 8.87 31.74
CA GLN A 21 -14.72 8.54 32.27
C GLN A 21 -15.66 7.94 31.21
N ASN A 22 -15.14 7.19 30.28
CA ASN A 22 -15.88 6.52 29.19
C ASN A 22 -16.24 5.05 29.50
N GLY A 23 -15.94 4.57 30.70
CA GLY A 23 -16.25 3.21 31.13
C GLY A 23 -17.76 2.93 31.25
N LEU A 24 -18.14 1.67 31.14
CA LEU A 24 -19.50 1.17 31.44
C LEU A 24 -19.78 1.17 32.94
N TYR A 25 -18.73 1.13 33.74
CA TYR A 25 -18.75 1.22 35.20
C TYR A 25 -17.90 2.40 35.64
N THR A 26 -18.22 2.95 36.81
CA THR A 26 -17.39 3.95 37.47
C THR A 26 -16.05 3.36 37.93
N TYR A 27 -15.11 4.19 38.37
CA TYR A 27 -13.82 3.76 38.92
C TYR A 27 -13.99 2.79 40.12
N ASP A 28 -14.99 2.99 40.97
CA ASP A 28 -15.35 2.10 42.07
C ASP A 28 -16.30 0.95 41.66
N ARG A 29 -16.37 0.68 40.35
CA ARG A 29 -17.08 -0.44 39.72
C ARG A 29 -18.60 -0.45 39.91
N LYS A 30 -19.20 0.72 40.11
CA LYS A 30 -20.65 0.86 40.06
C LYS A 30 -21.13 0.98 38.62
N PRO A 31 -22.21 0.30 38.21
CA PRO A 31 -22.71 0.39 36.85
C PRO A 31 -23.22 1.79 36.54
N LYS A 32 -22.86 2.34 35.39
CA LYS A 32 -23.34 3.65 34.87
C LYS A 32 -24.58 3.49 34.00
N PHE A 33 -24.88 2.27 33.58
CA PHE A 33 -26.00 1.92 32.71
C PHE A 33 -26.76 0.71 33.25
N ASP A 34 -27.94 0.44 32.69
CA ASP A 34 -28.67 -0.78 32.97
C ASP A 34 -27.92 -2.02 32.45
N VAL A 35 -27.31 -2.75 33.36
CA VAL A 35 -26.51 -3.94 33.06
C VAL A 35 -27.33 -5.03 32.35
N LYS A 36 -28.63 -5.19 32.71
CA LYS A 36 -29.49 -6.17 32.06
C LYS A 36 -29.75 -5.84 30.61
N ARG A 37 -29.94 -4.53 30.32
CA ARG A 37 -30.12 -4.06 28.97
C ARG A 37 -28.82 -4.18 28.13
N LEU A 38 -27.68 -3.88 28.73
CA LEU A 38 -26.39 -4.07 28.07
C LEU A 38 -26.17 -5.55 27.75
N HIS A 39 -26.39 -6.43 28.71
CA HIS A 39 -26.27 -7.87 28.51
C HIS A 39 -27.22 -8.37 27.41
N ALA A 40 -28.47 -7.93 27.40
CA ALA A 40 -29.43 -8.32 26.38
C ALA A 40 -29.02 -7.86 24.96
N ILE A 41 -28.31 -6.75 24.84
CA ILE A 41 -27.79 -6.28 23.56
C ILE A 41 -26.56 -7.09 23.13
N THR A 42 -25.61 -7.29 24.04
CA THR A 42 -24.32 -7.89 23.72
C THR A 42 -24.35 -9.41 23.62
N SER A 43 -25.36 -10.05 24.20
CA SER A 43 -25.55 -11.52 24.13
C SER A 43 -26.44 -11.98 22.97
N ARG A 44 -26.90 -11.07 22.13
CA ARG A 44 -27.65 -11.47 20.93
C ARG A 44 -26.72 -12.18 19.96
N THR A 45 -27.23 -13.16 19.26
CA THR A 45 -26.56 -13.74 18.10
C THR A 45 -26.32 -12.66 17.06
N ALA A 46 -25.11 -12.53 16.58
CA ALA A 46 -24.78 -11.54 15.56
C ALA A 46 -25.26 -12.01 14.17
N ALA A 47 -25.58 -11.07 13.29
CA ALA A 47 -26.01 -11.41 11.94
C ALA A 47 -24.96 -12.23 11.18
N CYS A 48 -23.68 -11.98 11.40
CA CYS A 48 -22.59 -12.76 10.81
C CYS A 48 -22.54 -14.23 11.27
N GLU A 49 -23.21 -14.59 12.40
CA GLU A 49 -23.29 -15.98 12.86
C GLU A 49 -24.47 -16.75 12.23
N THR A 50 -25.47 -16.04 11.73
CA THR A 50 -26.70 -16.62 11.18
C THR A 50 -26.84 -16.46 9.67
N GLU A 51 -26.34 -15.38 9.13
CA GLU A 51 -26.31 -15.14 7.70
C GLU A 51 -25.01 -15.66 7.11
N GLN A 52 -25.09 -16.69 6.29
CA GLN A 52 -23.99 -17.00 5.39
C GLN A 52 -23.92 -15.85 4.38
N VAL A 53 -23.09 -14.84 4.67
CA VAL A 53 -22.69 -13.88 3.66
C VAL A 53 -22.02 -14.70 2.57
N ALA A 54 -22.69 -14.84 1.41
CA ALA A 54 -22.06 -15.43 0.24
C ALA A 54 -20.76 -14.65 0.04
N GLU A 55 -19.62 -15.32 0.19
CA GLU A 55 -18.35 -14.70 -0.21
C GLU A 55 -18.57 -14.16 -1.61
N PRO A 56 -18.23 -12.88 -1.86
CA PRO A 56 -18.27 -12.38 -3.23
C PRO A 56 -17.48 -13.39 -4.05
N PRO A 57 -17.99 -13.80 -5.25
CA PRO A 57 -17.29 -14.78 -6.04
C PRO A 57 -15.84 -14.33 -6.09
N ALA A 58 -14.95 -15.19 -5.62
CA ALA A 58 -13.53 -14.88 -5.61
C ALA A 58 -13.17 -14.55 -7.06
N SER A 59 -13.16 -13.29 -7.39
CA SER A 59 -12.55 -12.83 -8.61
C SER A 59 -11.08 -13.21 -8.44
N VAL A 60 -10.72 -14.37 -8.99
CA VAL A 60 -9.35 -14.83 -8.96
C VAL A 60 -8.57 -13.89 -9.87
N HIS A 61 -8.26 -12.71 -9.32
CA HIS A 61 -7.32 -11.82 -9.97
C HIS A 61 -5.95 -12.44 -9.83
N THR A 62 -5.50 -13.10 -10.87
CA THR A 62 -4.12 -13.57 -10.94
C THR A 62 -3.23 -12.37 -11.24
N TRP A 63 -2.57 -11.84 -10.23
CA TRP A 63 -1.58 -10.79 -10.40
C TRP A 63 -0.26 -11.36 -10.87
N ARG A 64 0.32 -10.73 -11.88
CA ARG A 64 1.69 -10.97 -12.31
C ARG A 64 2.52 -9.71 -12.07
N VAL A 65 3.57 -9.83 -11.26
CA VAL A 65 4.51 -8.75 -11.03
C VAL A 65 5.51 -8.72 -12.19
N LEU A 66 5.52 -7.63 -12.94
CA LEU A 66 6.47 -7.39 -14.04
C LEU A 66 7.75 -6.75 -13.52
N VAL A 67 7.58 -5.75 -12.65
CA VAL A 67 8.69 -5.00 -12.04
C VAL A 67 8.53 -5.07 -10.53
N GLY A 68 9.49 -5.68 -9.86
CA GLY A 68 9.50 -5.83 -8.40
C GLY A 68 10.34 -4.75 -7.72
N GLY A 69 9.79 -4.18 -6.66
CA GLY A 69 10.48 -3.22 -5.81
C GLY A 69 10.07 -3.32 -4.33
N VAL A 70 9.03 -4.11 -4.06
CA VAL A 70 8.50 -4.25 -2.69
C VAL A 70 9.28 -5.33 -1.94
N PRO A 71 9.82 -5.03 -0.76
CA PRO A 71 10.68 -5.91 0.02
C PRO A 71 10.10 -7.29 0.34
N ASP A 72 8.83 -7.33 0.71
CA ASP A 72 8.21 -8.51 1.33
C ASP A 72 7.87 -9.65 0.36
N GLN A 73 7.95 -9.40 -0.93
CA GLN A 73 7.55 -10.39 -1.93
C GLN A 73 8.72 -11.19 -2.54
N GLY A 74 9.93 -11.04 -2.03
CA GLY A 74 11.12 -11.72 -2.58
C GLY A 74 11.47 -11.34 -4.02
N ILE A 75 10.79 -10.33 -4.58
CA ILE A 75 10.84 -9.93 -5.99
C ILE A 75 11.70 -8.66 -6.17
N ALA A 76 12.47 -8.28 -5.16
CA ALA A 76 13.34 -7.12 -5.28
C ALA A 76 14.36 -7.35 -6.39
N LYS A 77 14.30 -6.51 -7.42
CA LYS A 77 15.25 -6.53 -8.53
C LYS A 77 16.21 -5.36 -8.42
N ASN A 78 17.35 -5.50 -9.04
CA ASN A 78 18.29 -4.40 -9.21
C ASN A 78 17.73 -3.38 -10.19
N TRP A 79 17.87 -2.13 -9.80
CA TRP A 79 17.59 -0.96 -10.61
C TRP A 79 18.91 -0.29 -10.97
N LEU A 80 19.00 0.24 -12.15
CA LEU A 80 20.04 1.21 -12.49
C LEU A 80 19.57 2.59 -12.00
N TYR A 81 20.48 3.37 -11.41
CA TYR A 81 20.13 4.68 -10.86
C TYR A 81 21.29 5.67 -10.93
N THR A 82 20.94 6.93 -10.95
CA THR A 82 21.87 8.05 -10.81
C THR A 82 21.26 9.14 -9.94
N PHE A 83 22.11 9.94 -9.29
CA PHE A 83 21.74 11.14 -8.58
C PHE A 83 22.03 12.42 -9.39
N ASP A 84 22.75 12.28 -10.49
CA ASP A 84 23.03 13.37 -11.41
C ASP A 84 21.92 13.45 -12.46
N GLU A 85 21.46 14.66 -12.78
CA GLU A 85 20.42 14.86 -13.78
C GLU A 85 20.88 14.33 -15.15
N PRO A 86 20.20 13.31 -15.70
CA PRO A 86 20.61 12.74 -16.99
C PRO A 86 20.11 13.58 -18.16
N ALA A 87 20.57 13.24 -19.35
CA ALA A 87 20.08 13.86 -20.60
C ALA A 87 18.56 13.67 -20.78
N GLY A 88 17.91 14.58 -21.50
CA GLY A 88 16.44 14.64 -21.61
C GLY A 88 15.74 13.43 -22.23
N ASP A 89 16.49 12.48 -22.79
CA ASP A 89 15.96 11.24 -23.36
C ASP A 89 16.21 10.00 -22.47
N TRP A 90 16.62 10.21 -21.23
CA TRP A 90 16.95 9.15 -20.27
C TRP A 90 15.83 8.10 -20.07
N ASN A 91 14.59 8.44 -20.33
CA ASN A 91 13.42 7.58 -20.17
C ASN A 91 13.12 6.71 -21.41
N LYS A 92 13.92 6.84 -22.48
CA LYS A 92 13.76 6.06 -23.71
C LYS A 92 14.48 4.72 -23.62
N PRO A 93 14.02 3.69 -24.33
CA PRO A 93 14.66 2.37 -24.32
C PRO A 93 16.11 2.39 -24.77
N GLU A 94 16.45 3.25 -25.73
CA GLU A 94 17.77 3.32 -26.38
C GLU A 94 18.81 4.11 -25.58
N PHE A 95 18.41 4.68 -24.44
CA PHE A 95 19.33 5.48 -23.61
C PHE A 95 20.45 4.61 -23.05
N ASP A 96 21.68 5.08 -23.14
CA ASP A 96 22.85 4.42 -22.58
C ASP A 96 22.96 4.74 -21.07
N ASP A 97 22.57 3.78 -20.26
CA ASP A 97 22.62 3.83 -18.80
C ASP A 97 23.78 3.01 -18.21
N SER A 98 24.76 2.63 -19.04
CA SER A 98 25.92 1.80 -18.64
C SER A 98 26.78 2.43 -17.53
N ALA A 99 26.78 3.74 -17.42
CA ALA A 99 27.50 4.48 -16.38
C ALA A 99 26.70 4.60 -15.06
N TRP A 100 25.44 4.17 -15.03
CA TRP A 100 24.61 4.28 -13.83
C TRP A 100 24.97 3.23 -12.79
N LYS A 101 24.72 3.57 -11.53
CA LYS A 101 24.90 2.64 -10.40
C LYS A 101 23.80 1.59 -10.37
N SER A 102 24.09 0.44 -9.80
CA SER A 102 23.08 -0.62 -9.57
C SER A 102 22.76 -0.73 -8.09
N GLY A 103 21.47 -0.87 -7.77
CA GLY A 103 20.99 -1.06 -6.39
C GLY A 103 19.66 -1.77 -6.35
N LEU A 104 19.40 -2.46 -5.23
CA LEU A 104 18.11 -3.13 -4.99
C LEU A 104 17.01 -2.09 -4.80
N GLY A 105 15.83 -2.37 -5.35
CA GLY A 105 14.61 -1.59 -5.11
C GLY A 105 14.32 -1.41 -3.63
N GLY A 106 13.75 -0.25 -3.27
CA GLY A 106 13.66 0.24 -1.91
C GLY A 106 14.71 1.32 -1.68
N PHE A 107 14.62 2.40 -2.45
CA PHE A 107 15.51 3.57 -2.34
C PHE A 107 14.98 4.52 -1.28
N GLY A 108 15.82 5.00 -0.38
CA GLY A 108 15.42 5.93 0.66
C GLY A 108 16.52 6.29 1.64
N SER A 109 16.17 7.15 2.59
CA SER A 109 17.02 7.53 3.72
C SER A 109 16.58 6.80 5.00
N LYS A 110 17.45 6.77 6.01
CA LYS A 110 17.11 6.29 7.35
C LYS A 110 16.11 7.24 7.99
N GLY A 111 15.03 6.73 8.58
CA GLY A 111 14.06 7.57 9.27
C GLY A 111 12.62 7.06 9.26
N GLY A 112 12.38 5.80 9.59
CA GLY A 112 11.02 5.27 9.80
C GLY A 112 10.61 4.14 8.86
N TRP A 113 11.22 4.02 7.69
CA TRP A 113 10.97 2.96 6.72
C TRP A 113 12.19 2.07 6.49
N GLU A 114 13.03 1.93 7.51
CA GLU A 114 14.31 1.21 7.43
C GLU A 114 14.15 -0.23 6.96
N TRP A 115 13.04 -0.86 7.29
CA TRP A 115 12.70 -2.21 6.84
C TRP A 115 12.51 -2.32 5.31
N ALA A 116 12.15 -1.21 4.64
CA ALA A 116 11.93 -1.16 3.19
C ALA A 116 13.15 -0.63 2.43
N VAL A 117 14.05 0.11 3.10
CA VAL A 117 15.22 0.74 2.46
C VAL A 117 16.35 -0.27 2.30
N ARG A 118 16.75 -0.50 1.06
CA ARG A 118 17.85 -1.40 0.67
C ARG A 118 18.98 -0.65 -0.01
N THR A 119 18.65 0.39 -0.76
CA THR A 119 19.62 1.26 -1.40
C THR A 119 19.49 2.66 -0.83
N PRO A 120 20.56 3.19 -0.20
CA PRO A 120 20.53 4.54 0.35
C PRO A 120 20.34 5.60 -0.73
N TRP A 121 19.40 6.51 -0.48
CA TRP A 121 19.17 7.71 -1.27
C TRP A 121 19.23 8.93 -0.33
N THR A 122 20.17 9.83 -0.57
CA THR A 122 20.49 10.97 0.31
C THR A 122 20.52 12.31 -0.41
N THR A 123 20.14 12.36 -1.68
CA THR A 123 20.04 13.55 -2.52
C THR A 123 18.59 14.02 -2.66
N SER A 124 18.37 15.20 -3.24
CA SER A 124 17.03 15.70 -3.52
C SER A 124 16.32 14.89 -4.60
N ASP A 125 17.07 14.45 -5.60
CA ASP A 125 16.53 13.79 -6.78
C ASP A 125 17.23 12.45 -7.04
N ILE A 126 16.52 11.54 -7.69
CA ILE A 126 17.02 10.25 -8.16
C ILE A 126 16.32 9.90 -9.48
N TRP A 127 17.09 9.41 -10.43
CA TRP A 127 16.58 8.81 -11.66
C TRP A 127 16.86 7.33 -11.61
N MET A 128 15.85 6.54 -11.94
CA MET A 128 15.91 5.07 -11.84
C MET A 128 15.41 4.43 -13.12
N ARG A 129 16.08 3.38 -13.56
CA ARG A 129 15.71 2.60 -14.74
C ARG A 129 15.69 1.11 -14.44
N GLN A 130 14.76 0.43 -15.06
CA GLN A 130 14.72 -1.04 -15.07
C GLN A 130 14.13 -1.52 -16.38
N THR A 131 14.75 -2.56 -16.95
CA THR A 131 14.20 -3.27 -18.09
C THR A 131 13.43 -4.52 -17.62
N PHE A 132 12.28 -4.78 -18.22
CA PHE A 132 11.51 -5.98 -17.98
C PHE A 132 10.97 -6.53 -19.31
N GLU A 133 10.71 -7.83 -19.32
CA GLU A 133 10.09 -8.50 -20.46
C GLU A 133 8.59 -8.66 -20.24
N TYR A 134 7.82 -8.36 -21.28
CA TYR A 134 6.40 -8.61 -21.34
C TYR A 134 6.09 -9.60 -22.47
N ASP A 135 5.41 -10.68 -22.16
CA ASP A 135 5.10 -11.78 -23.09
C ASP A 135 3.93 -11.50 -24.04
N GLY A 136 3.40 -10.29 -24.02
CA GLY A 136 2.30 -9.86 -24.90
C GLY A 136 0.92 -10.43 -24.53
N LYS A 137 0.79 -11.16 -23.43
CA LYS A 137 -0.52 -11.69 -23.02
C LYS A 137 -1.48 -10.57 -22.66
N PRO A 138 -2.74 -10.64 -23.09
CA PRO A 138 -3.76 -9.67 -22.68
C PRO A 138 -3.86 -9.55 -21.16
N PHE A 139 -4.16 -8.37 -20.70
CA PHE A 139 -4.46 -8.08 -19.29
C PHE A 139 -5.70 -7.17 -19.19
N ASP A 140 -6.47 -7.34 -18.13
CA ASP A 140 -7.65 -6.53 -17.88
C ASP A 140 -7.26 -5.21 -17.20
N SER A 141 -6.37 -5.28 -16.24
CA SER A 141 -5.88 -4.13 -15.47
C SER A 141 -4.39 -4.17 -15.23
N ALA A 142 -3.80 -2.99 -15.11
CA ALA A 142 -2.41 -2.79 -14.73
C ALA A 142 -2.34 -1.79 -13.57
N MET A 143 -1.63 -2.17 -12.53
CA MET A 143 -1.46 -1.36 -11.32
C MET A 143 0.00 -0.99 -11.12
N LEU A 144 0.24 0.29 -10.90
CA LEU A 144 1.49 0.79 -10.32
C LEU A 144 1.31 0.82 -8.80
N VAL A 145 2.18 0.12 -8.07
CA VAL A 145 2.19 0.17 -6.61
C VAL A 145 3.44 0.92 -6.17
N ALA A 146 3.26 2.05 -5.52
CA ALA A 146 4.37 2.91 -5.12
C ALA A 146 4.18 3.53 -3.74
N HIS A 147 5.28 3.68 -3.02
CA HIS A 147 5.46 4.62 -1.93
C HIS A 147 6.45 5.68 -2.42
N TYR A 148 6.10 6.95 -2.29
CA TYR A 148 6.90 8.04 -2.82
C TYR A 148 6.80 9.28 -1.93
N ASP A 149 7.83 10.12 -2.00
CA ASP A 149 7.89 11.42 -1.34
C ASP A 149 8.20 12.50 -2.37
N ASN A 150 7.40 13.57 -2.30
CA ASN A 150 7.35 14.70 -3.20
C ASN A 150 6.93 14.35 -4.64
N LYS A 151 7.62 14.90 -5.64
CA LYS A 151 7.30 14.68 -7.05
C LYS A 151 7.85 13.35 -7.53
N THR A 152 7.00 12.60 -8.21
CA THR A 152 7.41 11.34 -8.84
C THR A 152 6.77 11.23 -10.21
N GLU A 153 7.56 10.84 -11.20
CA GLU A 153 7.09 10.54 -12.54
C GLU A 153 7.54 9.15 -12.94
N VAL A 154 6.64 8.41 -13.59
CA VAL A 154 6.91 7.06 -14.07
C VAL A 154 6.70 7.00 -15.56
N TYR A 155 7.69 6.46 -16.26
CA TYR A 155 7.71 6.33 -17.70
C TYR A 155 7.84 4.87 -18.10
N ILE A 156 7.23 4.49 -19.21
CA ILE A 156 7.47 3.21 -19.89
C ILE A 156 7.76 3.53 -21.36
N ASN A 157 8.89 3.07 -21.88
CA ASN A 157 9.33 3.30 -23.25
C ASN A 157 9.25 4.78 -23.67
N GLY A 158 9.68 5.68 -22.80
CA GLY A 158 9.69 7.12 -23.05
C GLY A 158 8.34 7.83 -22.84
N LYS A 159 7.26 7.09 -22.63
CA LYS A 159 5.91 7.66 -22.39
C LYS A 159 5.61 7.73 -20.91
N ARG A 160 5.21 8.91 -20.42
CA ARG A 160 4.81 9.07 -19.03
C ARG A 160 3.47 8.35 -18.78
N VAL A 161 3.51 7.35 -17.91
CA VAL A 161 2.32 6.53 -17.56
C VAL A 161 1.65 7.00 -16.29
N TRP A 162 2.41 7.65 -15.40
CA TRP A 162 1.88 8.16 -14.14
C TRP A 162 2.75 9.31 -13.59
N HIS A 163 2.14 10.15 -12.77
CA HIS A 163 2.86 11.12 -11.94
C HIS A 163 2.15 11.30 -10.60
N GLY A 164 2.93 11.52 -9.54
CA GLY A 164 2.45 11.88 -8.22
C GLY A 164 2.99 13.24 -7.78
N THR A 165 2.23 13.92 -6.92
CA THR A 165 2.62 15.14 -6.25
C THR A 165 2.38 15.00 -4.75
N GLY A 166 3.23 15.62 -3.93
CA GLY A 166 3.21 15.40 -2.48
C GLY A 166 3.80 14.05 -2.11
N TRP A 167 3.31 13.43 -1.06
CA TRP A 167 3.83 12.17 -0.53
C TRP A 167 2.68 11.24 -0.12
N ASN A 168 2.96 9.95 0.02
CA ASN A 168 2.04 9.00 0.62
C ASN A 168 2.71 8.26 1.80
N ASP A 169 1.92 7.90 2.80
CA ASP A 169 2.36 7.27 4.05
C ASP A 169 2.50 5.74 3.97
N ARG A 170 2.16 5.16 2.81
CA ARG A 170 2.16 3.71 2.58
C ARG A 170 2.28 3.40 1.10
N TYR A 171 2.59 2.15 0.78
CA TYR A 171 2.45 1.67 -0.59
C TYR A 171 0.99 1.75 -1.05
N SER A 172 0.75 2.49 -2.11
CA SER A 172 -0.57 2.73 -2.69
C SER A 172 -0.62 2.25 -4.13
N GLY A 173 -1.77 1.69 -4.54
CA GLY A 173 -2.01 1.23 -5.89
C GLY A 173 -2.63 2.32 -6.76
N PHE A 174 -2.10 2.49 -7.97
CA PHE A 174 -2.60 3.46 -8.96
C PHE A 174 -2.95 2.70 -10.24
N ASP A 175 -4.17 2.85 -10.73
CA ASP A 175 -4.60 2.26 -11.99
C ASP A 175 -3.95 2.99 -13.16
N VAL A 176 -3.09 2.28 -13.88
CA VAL A 176 -2.38 2.78 -15.07
C VAL A 176 -2.80 2.04 -16.34
N THR A 177 -3.87 1.28 -16.29
CA THR A 177 -4.35 0.40 -17.36
C THR A 177 -4.49 1.13 -18.70
N LYS A 178 -5.18 2.27 -18.69
CA LYS A 178 -5.43 3.04 -19.92
C LYS A 178 -4.15 3.57 -20.56
N THR A 179 -3.21 4.00 -19.70
CA THR A 179 -1.96 4.60 -20.17
C THR A 179 -1.02 3.54 -20.72
N ILE A 180 -0.93 2.37 -20.04
CA ILE A 180 -0.07 1.26 -20.48
C ILE A 180 -0.59 0.62 -21.77
N LYS A 181 -1.88 0.46 -21.94
CA LYS A 181 -2.45 -0.08 -23.21
C LYS A 181 -2.14 0.77 -24.45
N GLY A 182 -1.63 1.96 -24.27
CA GLY A 182 -1.24 2.84 -25.35
C GLY A 182 0.29 3.01 -25.54
N VAL A 183 1.11 2.15 -24.90
CA VAL A 183 2.58 2.21 -24.97
C VAL A 183 3.13 1.18 -25.92
#